data_388d0384b9dcb73a84c8cb70d7642df7
#
_entry.id   388d0384b9dcb73a84c8cb70d7642df7
#
_cell.length_a   1.000
_cell.length_b   1.000
_cell.length_c   1.000
_cell.angle_alpha   90.00
_cell.angle_beta   90.00
_cell.angle_gamma   90.00
#
_symmetry.space_group_name_H-M   'P 1'
#
loop_
_entity.id
_entity.type
_entity.pdbx_description
1 polymer ?
#
loop_
_entity_poly.entity_id
_entity_poly.type
_entity_poly.pdbx_seq_one_letter_code
_entity_poly.pdbx_strand_id
1 'polypeptide(L)'
;MKTIAIFNNKGGVGKTTIATMLGFMLASRNNRVLVIDLDPQSNTTQTVLDEQQIDRIYNPKTEAIRIKTIMDIIEPMRSTNEPKIGDVKPTIYSSKKHGFKFDIIPSSLKLSIFEDTLSRAWDDVKGSQIGGFRRTNWARQLFSQVEKRYDYVLIDLSPNLGALNRSVM
;
A
#
# COMPACT_ATOMS: atom_id res chain seq x y z
N MET A 1 3.93 -15.92 6.07
CA MET A 1 4.24 -14.55 5.61
C MET A 1 4.74 -13.70 6.78
N LYS A 2 5.76 -12.88 6.58
CA LYS A 2 6.23 -11.86 7.54
C LYS A 2 5.88 -10.48 7.01
N THR A 3 5.29 -9.63 7.85
CA THR A 3 4.96 -8.24 7.51
C THR A 3 5.91 -7.30 8.24
N ILE A 4 6.51 -6.35 7.52
CA ILE A 4 7.50 -5.41 8.04
C ILE A 4 7.08 -4.00 7.61
N ALA A 5 6.73 -3.15 8.56
CA ALA A 5 6.45 -1.73 8.32
C ALA A 5 7.74 -0.92 8.52
N ILE A 6 8.03 -0.05 7.57
CA ILE A 6 9.17 0.86 7.61
C ILE A 6 8.64 2.24 7.96
N PHE A 7 8.92 2.67 9.17
CA PHE A 7 8.41 3.92 9.72
C PHE A 7 9.51 4.78 10.35
N ASN A 8 9.44 6.07 10.13
CA ASN A 8 10.16 7.09 10.87
C ASN A 8 9.41 8.42 10.71
N ASN A 9 9.25 9.16 11.79
CA ASN A 9 8.55 10.46 11.80
C ASN A 9 9.34 11.60 11.14
N LYS A 10 10.62 11.40 10.84
CA LYS A 10 11.43 12.36 10.06
C LYS A 10 11.33 12.07 8.57
N GLY A 11 11.12 13.10 7.77
CA GLY A 11 11.29 13.05 6.30
C GLY A 11 12.77 12.91 5.92
N GLY A 12 13.05 12.34 4.74
CA GLY A 12 14.41 12.31 4.18
C GLY A 12 15.40 11.35 4.84
N VAL A 13 14.97 10.48 5.75
CA VAL A 13 15.86 9.53 6.48
C VAL A 13 16.08 8.20 5.77
N GLY A 14 15.68 8.07 4.51
CA GLY A 14 15.94 6.89 3.69
C GLY A 14 14.92 5.75 3.84
N LYS A 15 13.69 5.99 4.35
CA LYS A 15 12.64 4.95 4.45
C LYS A 15 12.40 4.23 3.13
N THR A 16 12.12 4.99 2.07
CA THR A 16 11.91 4.48 0.71
C THR A 16 13.10 3.67 0.20
N THR A 17 14.32 4.16 0.46
CA THR A 17 15.55 3.43 0.10
C THR A 17 15.63 2.10 0.84
N ILE A 18 15.34 2.09 2.14
CA ILE A 18 15.32 0.85 2.94
C ILE A 18 14.24 -0.11 2.41
N ALA A 19 13.02 0.38 2.15
CA ALA A 19 11.93 -0.44 1.63
C ALA A 19 12.29 -1.11 0.30
N THR A 20 12.80 -0.35 -0.65
CA THR A 20 13.15 -0.85 -1.99
C THR A 20 14.37 -1.77 -1.97
N MET A 21 15.42 -1.42 -1.23
CA MET A 21 16.65 -2.24 -1.13
C MET A 21 16.41 -3.53 -0.35
N LEU A 22 15.65 -3.49 0.73
CA LEU A 22 15.28 -4.70 1.47
C LEU A 22 14.41 -5.62 0.61
N GLY A 23 13.44 -5.06 -0.13
CA GLY A 23 12.62 -5.80 -1.09
C GLY A 23 13.48 -6.49 -2.16
N PHE A 24 14.41 -5.76 -2.76
CA PHE A 24 15.36 -6.28 -3.73
C PHE A 24 16.24 -7.41 -3.14
N MET A 25 16.81 -7.21 -1.97
CA MET A 25 17.67 -8.21 -1.32
C MET A 25 16.92 -9.49 -0.98
N LEU A 26 15.69 -9.38 -0.46
CA LEU A 26 14.86 -10.55 -0.14
C LEU A 26 14.45 -11.29 -1.42
N ALA A 27 14.01 -10.59 -2.45
CA ALA A 27 13.63 -11.18 -3.74
C ALA A 27 14.83 -11.84 -4.45
N SER A 28 16.02 -11.25 -4.34
CA SER A 28 17.26 -11.84 -4.89
C SER A 28 17.65 -13.16 -4.21
N ARG A 29 17.09 -13.44 -3.03
CA ARG A 29 17.23 -14.70 -2.30
C ARG A 29 16.07 -15.67 -2.56
N ASN A 30 15.37 -15.50 -3.68
CA ASN A 30 14.23 -16.31 -4.10
C ASN A 30 13.01 -16.27 -3.16
N ASN A 31 12.86 -15.24 -2.32
CA ASN A 31 11.63 -15.03 -1.58
C ASN A 31 10.59 -14.32 -2.45
N ARG A 32 9.33 -14.66 -2.25
CA ARG A 32 8.19 -13.94 -2.84
C ARG A 32 7.93 -12.71 -2.00
N VAL A 33 8.16 -11.53 -2.56
CA VAL A 33 8.11 -10.26 -1.84
C VAL A 33 7.06 -9.33 -2.46
N LEU A 34 6.23 -8.75 -1.61
CA LEU A 34 5.32 -7.66 -1.95
C LEU A 34 5.77 -6.39 -1.23
N VAL A 35 5.90 -5.30 -1.96
CA VAL A 35 6.08 -3.96 -1.41
C VAL A 35 4.78 -3.19 -1.53
N ILE A 36 4.34 -2.54 -0.47
CA ILE A 36 3.15 -1.69 -0.44
C ILE A 36 3.60 -0.27 -0.12
N ASP A 37 3.34 0.63 -1.05
CA ASP A 37 3.61 2.06 -0.86
C ASP A 37 2.38 2.73 -0.26
N LEU A 38 2.48 3.15 1.01
CA LEU A 38 1.44 3.87 1.74
C LEU A 38 1.81 5.33 2.03
N ASP A 39 2.81 5.86 1.34
CA ASP A 39 3.10 7.29 1.38
C ASP A 39 2.34 8.01 0.23
N PRO A 40 1.45 8.99 0.52
CA PRO A 40 0.80 9.79 -0.52
C PRO A 40 1.78 10.47 -1.49
N GLN A 41 3.04 10.69 -1.08
CA GLN A 41 4.10 11.22 -1.95
C GLN A 41 4.54 10.22 -3.02
N SER A 42 4.19 8.93 -2.88
CA SER A 42 4.44 7.87 -3.86
C SER A 42 5.92 7.68 -4.24
N ASN A 43 6.84 7.94 -3.32
CA ASN A 43 8.27 7.88 -3.60
C ASN A 43 8.75 6.46 -3.94
N THR A 44 8.27 5.43 -3.24
CA THR A 44 8.56 4.03 -3.56
C THR A 44 7.99 3.65 -4.94
N THR A 45 6.76 4.06 -5.23
CA THR A 45 6.11 3.86 -6.53
C THR A 45 6.94 4.44 -7.67
N GLN A 46 7.38 5.70 -7.55
CA GLN A 46 8.19 6.38 -8.55
C GLN A 46 9.60 5.78 -8.71
N THR A 47 10.17 5.24 -7.64
CA THR A 47 11.47 4.58 -7.67
C THR A 47 11.42 3.23 -8.39
N VAL A 48 10.34 2.48 -8.20
CA VAL A 48 10.22 1.09 -8.68
C VAL A 48 9.64 1.02 -10.10
N LEU A 49 8.67 1.86 -10.43
CA LEU A 49 7.96 1.83 -11.71
C LEU A 49 8.66 2.72 -12.77
N ASP A 50 8.58 2.30 -14.02
CA ASP A 50 9.02 3.13 -15.14
C ASP A 50 7.97 4.17 -15.54
N GLU A 51 8.37 5.12 -16.42
CA GLU A 51 7.50 6.22 -16.84
C GLU A 51 6.20 5.73 -17.51
N GLN A 52 6.27 4.65 -18.31
CA GLN A 52 5.08 4.09 -18.96
C GLN A 52 4.12 3.47 -17.93
N GLN A 53 4.66 2.84 -16.90
CA GLN A 53 3.87 2.28 -15.81
C GLN A 53 3.24 3.39 -14.97
N ILE A 54 3.97 4.45 -14.69
CA ILE A 54 3.46 5.64 -13.98
C ILE A 54 2.33 6.30 -14.80
N ASP A 55 2.51 6.45 -16.11
CA ASP A 55 1.45 7.00 -16.98
C ASP A 55 0.18 6.13 -16.95
N ARG A 56 0.32 4.81 -16.88
CA ARG A 56 -0.81 3.87 -16.72
C ARG A 56 -1.54 3.95 -15.36
N ILE A 57 -0.93 4.54 -14.36
CA ILE A 57 -1.59 4.86 -13.08
C ILE A 57 -2.44 6.13 -13.23
N TYR A 58 -1.84 7.20 -13.77
CA TYR A 58 -2.44 8.53 -13.71
C TYR A 58 -3.25 8.90 -14.97
N ASN A 59 -2.84 8.40 -16.15
CA ASN A 59 -3.42 8.71 -17.46
C ASN A 59 -3.71 7.45 -18.28
N PRO A 60 -4.44 6.46 -17.76
CA PRO A 60 -4.68 5.22 -18.49
C PRO A 60 -5.53 5.50 -19.74
N LYS A 61 -5.05 5.05 -20.90
CA LYS A 61 -5.81 5.16 -22.17
C LYS A 61 -7.10 4.34 -22.15
N THR A 62 -7.09 3.22 -21.43
CA THR A 62 -8.25 2.35 -21.21
C THR A 62 -8.16 1.74 -19.82
N GLU A 63 -9.31 1.35 -19.23
CA GLU A 63 -9.33 0.65 -17.92
C GLU A 63 -8.57 -0.69 -17.97
N ALA A 64 -8.54 -1.35 -19.14
CA ALA A 64 -7.86 -2.64 -19.30
C ALA A 64 -6.34 -2.57 -19.07
N ILE A 65 -5.71 -1.44 -19.37
CA ILE A 65 -4.26 -1.23 -19.19
C ILE A 65 -3.93 -0.45 -17.93
N ARG A 66 -4.94 0.01 -17.20
CA ARG A 66 -4.77 0.79 -15.98
C ARG A 66 -4.07 -0.03 -14.90
N ILE A 67 -3.12 0.59 -14.26
CA ILE A 67 -2.46 0.04 -13.08
C ILE A 67 -3.24 0.47 -11.83
N LYS A 68 -3.73 -0.52 -11.09
CA LYS A 68 -4.45 -0.29 -9.85
C LYS A 68 -3.51 0.07 -8.72
N THR A 69 -3.93 1.04 -7.92
CA THR A 69 -3.21 1.52 -6.74
C THR A 69 -3.85 0.98 -5.46
N ILE A 70 -3.25 1.27 -4.33
CA ILE A 70 -3.86 0.98 -3.02
C ILE A 70 -5.25 1.61 -2.87
N MET A 71 -5.50 2.78 -3.49
CA MET A 71 -6.82 3.41 -3.47
C MET A 71 -7.90 2.57 -4.13
N ASP A 72 -7.59 1.88 -5.22
CA ASP A 72 -8.56 0.99 -5.88
C ASP A 72 -8.95 -0.21 -5.01
N ILE A 73 -8.05 -0.63 -4.13
CA ILE A 73 -8.28 -1.72 -3.17
C ILE A 73 -9.18 -1.25 -2.02
N ILE A 74 -8.97 -0.04 -1.51
CA ILE A 74 -9.72 0.50 -0.38
C ILE A 74 -11.00 1.26 -0.77
N GLU A 75 -11.18 1.60 -2.06
CA GLU A 75 -12.33 2.37 -2.56
C GLU A 75 -13.69 1.77 -2.20
N PRO A 76 -13.92 0.44 -2.25
CA PRO A 76 -15.20 -0.13 -1.83
C PRO A 76 -15.55 0.21 -0.38
N MET A 77 -14.55 0.24 0.51
CA MET A 77 -14.75 0.60 1.92
C MET A 77 -15.11 2.08 2.10
N ARG A 78 -14.64 2.95 1.19
CA ARG A 78 -14.91 4.38 1.21
C ARG A 78 -16.28 4.72 0.60
N SER A 79 -16.61 4.08 -0.52
CA SER A 79 -17.79 4.43 -1.35
C SER A 79 -19.07 3.71 -0.95
N THR A 80 -18.96 2.56 -0.28
CA THR A 80 -20.11 1.80 0.20
C THR A 80 -20.10 1.72 1.74
N ASN A 81 -21.25 1.52 2.33
CA ASN A 81 -21.34 1.24 3.78
C ASN A 81 -20.81 -0.17 4.14
N GLU A 82 -20.34 -0.93 3.17
CA GLU A 82 -19.76 -2.24 3.39
C GLU A 82 -18.30 -2.12 3.85
N PRO A 83 -17.93 -2.72 4.99
CA PRO A 83 -16.58 -2.60 5.54
C PRO A 83 -15.62 -3.62 4.93
N LYS A 84 -15.64 -3.78 3.61
CA LYS A 84 -14.77 -4.71 2.89
C LYS A 84 -13.90 -3.95 1.90
N ILE A 85 -12.64 -4.32 1.82
CA ILE A 85 -11.75 -3.88 0.74
C ILE A 85 -12.03 -4.68 -0.53
N GLY A 86 -11.61 -4.14 -1.68
CA GLY A 86 -11.64 -4.84 -2.95
C GLY A 86 -10.64 -5.99 -3.01
N ASP A 87 -10.68 -6.73 -4.12
CA ASP A 87 -9.73 -7.80 -4.39
C ASP A 87 -8.32 -7.25 -4.55
N VAL A 88 -7.40 -7.80 -3.76
CA VAL A 88 -5.99 -7.48 -3.85
C VAL A 88 -5.38 -8.27 -5.01
N LYS A 89 -5.19 -7.59 -6.12
CA LYS A 89 -4.44 -8.10 -7.29
C LYS A 89 -3.15 -7.29 -7.42
N PRO A 90 -2.10 -7.65 -6.67
CA PRO A 90 -0.82 -6.97 -6.82
C PRO A 90 -0.38 -7.12 -8.26
N THR A 91 0.02 -6.05 -8.86
CA THR A 91 0.56 -6.10 -10.20
C THR A 91 1.99 -6.58 -10.10
N ILE A 92 2.30 -7.68 -10.80
CA ILE A 92 3.65 -8.21 -10.91
C ILE A 92 4.47 -7.18 -11.67
N TYR A 93 5.34 -6.47 -10.98
CA TYR A 93 6.27 -5.55 -11.62
C TYR A 93 7.69 -6.07 -11.47
N SER A 94 8.09 -6.90 -12.43
CA SER A 94 9.50 -6.93 -12.74
C SER A 94 9.82 -5.62 -13.45
N SER A 95 10.30 -4.61 -12.73
CA SER A 95 10.83 -3.42 -13.36
C SER A 95 12.00 -3.82 -14.26
N LYS A 96 11.77 -3.78 -15.57
CA LYS A 96 12.86 -4.00 -16.57
C LYS A 96 13.96 -2.95 -16.42
N LYS A 97 13.66 -1.77 -15.87
CA LYS A 97 14.57 -0.63 -15.76
C LYS A 97 15.56 -0.77 -14.59
N HIS A 98 15.16 -1.40 -13.48
CA HIS A 98 15.96 -1.41 -12.25
C HIS A 98 16.25 -2.80 -11.68
N GLY A 99 15.80 -3.87 -12.34
CA GLY A 99 16.05 -5.24 -11.90
C GLY A 99 15.35 -5.64 -10.60
N PHE A 100 14.41 -4.84 -10.09
CA PHE A 100 13.58 -5.21 -8.95
C PHE A 100 12.73 -6.44 -9.31
N LYS A 101 12.82 -7.49 -8.48
CA LYS A 101 12.15 -8.77 -8.69
C LYS A 101 11.04 -9.00 -7.66
N PHE A 102 10.42 -7.93 -7.17
CA PHE A 102 9.31 -8.01 -6.22
C PHE A 102 8.05 -7.38 -6.83
N ASP A 103 6.90 -7.77 -6.29
CA ASP A 103 5.63 -7.17 -6.65
C ASP A 103 5.38 -5.90 -5.85
N ILE A 104 4.64 -4.95 -6.42
CA ILE A 104 4.29 -3.71 -5.74
C ILE A 104 2.78 -3.45 -5.79
N ILE A 105 2.24 -2.91 -4.70
CA ILE A 105 0.97 -2.18 -4.70
C ILE A 105 1.35 -0.69 -4.67
N PRO A 106 1.13 0.03 -5.79
CA PRO A 106 1.50 1.44 -5.89
C PRO A 106 0.64 2.33 -4.99
N SER A 107 1.22 3.43 -4.54
CA SER A 107 0.52 4.48 -3.83
C SER A 107 -0.35 5.33 -4.75
N SER A 108 -1.10 6.26 -4.15
CA SER A 108 -1.87 7.28 -4.84
C SER A 108 -1.89 8.56 -4.03
N LEU A 109 -1.82 9.72 -4.69
CA LEU A 109 -2.00 11.03 -4.08
C LEU A 109 -3.35 11.14 -3.33
N LYS A 110 -4.36 10.38 -3.77
CA LYS A 110 -5.69 10.33 -3.12
C LYS A 110 -5.69 9.60 -1.78
N LEU A 111 -4.57 9.02 -1.36
CA LEU A 111 -4.46 8.29 -0.09
C LEU A 111 -4.69 9.20 1.13
N SER A 112 -4.38 10.50 1.00
CA SER A 112 -4.71 11.52 2.00
C SER A 112 -6.22 11.60 2.31
N ILE A 113 -7.08 11.38 1.32
CA ILE A 113 -8.54 11.37 1.50
C ILE A 113 -8.98 10.18 2.36
N PHE A 114 -8.31 9.05 2.21
CA PHE A 114 -8.60 7.87 3.03
C PHE A 114 -8.15 8.06 4.47
N GLU A 115 -7.12 8.85 4.72
CA GLU A 115 -6.67 9.23 6.07
C GLU A 115 -7.78 9.91 6.87
N ASP A 116 -8.53 10.82 6.25
CA ASP A 116 -9.69 11.49 6.88
C ASP A 116 -10.79 10.48 7.22
N THR A 117 -11.04 9.53 6.32
CA THR A 117 -12.01 8.44 6.56
C THR A 117 -11.61 7.57 7.76
N LEU A 118 -10.33 7.22 7.85
CA LEU A 118 -9.80 6.44 8.97
C LEU A 118 -9.80 7.23 10.28
N SER A 119 -9.51 8.53 10.24
CA SER A 119 -9.55 9.39 11.42
C SER A 119 -10.94 9.38 12.05
N ARG A 120 -11.99 9.54 11.25
CA ARG A 120 -13.39 9.43 11.71
C ARG A 120 -13.71 8.02 12.22
N ALA A 121 -13.23 6.98 11.53
CA ALA A 121 -13.44 5.60 11.97
C ALA A 121 -12.78 5.31 13.34
N TRP A 122 -11.63 5.92 13.64
CA TRP A 122 -11.01 5.84 14.96
C TRP A 122 -11.84 6.53 16.06
N ASP A 123 -12.52 7.62 15.75
CA ASP A 123 -13.42 8.28 16.70
C ASP A 123 -14.69 7.43 16.93
N ASP A 124 -15.22 6.78 15.88
CA ASP A 124 -16.30 5.79 15.99
C ASP A 124 -15.89 4.60 16.87
N VAL A 125 -14.64 4.12 16.78
CA VAL A 125 -14.09 3.07 17.65
C VAL A 125 -14.11 3.51 19.12
N LYS A 126 -13.69 4.73 19.44
CA LYS A 126 -13.74 5.28 20.80
C LYS A 126 -15.18 5.35 21.32
N GLY A 127 -16.16 5.60 20.44
CA GLY A 127 -17.59 5.54 20.71
C GLY A 127 -18.18 4.13 20.73
N SER A 128 -17.34 3.08 20.67
CA SER A 128 -17.77 1.65 20.65
C SER A 128 -18.66 1.28 19.46
N GLN A 129 -18.58 2.01 18.35
CA GLN A 129 -19.34 1.73 17.14
C GLN A 129 -18.69 0.63 16.31
N ILE A 130 -19.43 -0.43 15.99
CA ILE A 130 -18.93 -1.59 15.22
C ILE A 130 -18.39 -1.19 13.84
N GLY A 131 -18.98 -0.17 13.20
CA GLY A 131 -18.54 0.33 11.90
C GLY A 131 -17.11 0.86 11.91
N GLY A 132 -16.68 1.53 12.98
CA GLY A 132 -15.32 2.02 13.18
C GLY A 132 -14.31 0.88 13.22
N PHE A 133 -14.54 -0.16 14.03
CA PHE A 133 -13.66 -1.34 14.10
C PHE A 133 -13.48 -2.04 12.75
N ARG A 134 -14.52 -2.13 11.97
CA ARG A 134 -14.45 -2.76 10.65
C ARG A 134 -13.59 -1.98 9.67
N ARG A 135 -13.69 -0.64 9.66
CA ARG A 135 -12.89 0.23 8.79
C ARG A 135 -11.42 0.25 9.20
N THR A 136 -11.12 0.33 10.48
CA THR A 136 -9.74 0.32 10.97
C THR A 136 -9.02 -1.02 10.73
N ASN A 137 -9.76 -2.10 10.45
CA ASN A 137 -9.21 -3.44 10.18
C ASN A 137 -8.89 -3.71 8.69
N TRP A 138 -8.88 -2.71 7.83
CA TRP A 138 -8.65 -2.83 6.39
C TRP A 138 -7.30 -3.50 6.06
N ALA A 139 -6.25 -3.11 6.77
CA ALA A 139 -4.90 -3.66 6.53
C ALA A 139 -4.85 -5.17 6.81
N ARG A 140 -5.54 -5.64 7.86
CA ARG A 140 -5.65 -7.08 8.14
C ARG A 140 -6.37 -7.84 7.03
N GLN A 141 -7.43 -7.25 6.45
CA GLN A 141 -8.13 -7.82 5.30
C GLN A 141 -7.18 -7.92 4.09
N LEU A 142 -6.37 -6.89 3.84
CA LEU A 142 -5.37 -6.90 2.77
C LEU A 142 -4.35 -8.01 2.99
N PHE A 143 -3.78 -8.12 4.18
CA PHE A 143 -2.77 -9.14 4.50
C PHE A 143 -3.33 -10.55 4.37
N SER A 144 -4.57 -10.80 4.79
CA SER A 144 -5.20 -12.12 4.65
C SER A 144 -5.40 -12.55 3.20
N GLN A 145 -5.60 -11.60 2.28
CA GLN A 145 -5.72 -11.91 0.85
C GLN A 145 -4.38 -12.27 0.19
N VAL A 146 -3.26 -11.84 0.77
CA VAL A 146 -1.93 -12.04 0.17
C VAL A 146 -1.05 -13.05 0.91
N GLU A 147 -1.43 -13.48 2.11
CA GLU A 147 -0.60 -14.31 3.00
C GLU A 147 -0.08 -15.62 2.40
N LYS A 148 -0.85 -16.26 1.52
CA LYS A 148 -0.46 -17.51 0.83
C LYS A 148 0.43 -17.29 -0.39
N ARG A 149 0.54 -16.04 -0.85
CA ARG A 149 1.24 -15.69 -2.09
C ARG A 149 2.64 -15.15 -1.84
N TYR A 150 2.89 -14.54 -0.69
CA TYR A 150 4.14 -13.88 -0.36
C TYR A 150 4.76 -14.43 0.92
N ASP A 151 6.08 -14.44 0.95
CA ASP A 151 6.87 -14.78 2.13
C ASP A 151 7.10 -13.55 3.00
N TYR A 152 7.23 -12.36 2.33
CA TYR A 152 7.41 -11.06 2.96
C TYR A 152 6.48 -10.01 2.35
N VAL A 153 5.93 -9.16 3.21
CA VAL A 153 5.24 -7.92 2.84
C VAL A 153 5.96 -6.76 3.51
N LEU A 154 6.52 -5.85 2.71
CA LEU A 154 7.17 -4.63 3.17
C LEU A 154 6.23 -3.46 2.95
N ILE A 155 6.10 -2.57 3.94
CA ILE A 155 5.19 -1.44 3.89
C ILE A 155 6.00 -0.17 4.11
N ASP A 156 6.05 0.69 3.08
CA ASP A 156 6.65 2.02 3.19
C ASP A 156 5.59 3.01 3.67
N LEU A 157 5.77 3.51 4.89
CA LEU A 157 4.84 4.40 5.56
C LEU A 157 5.27 5.87 5.41
N SER A 158 4.29 6.77 5.34
CA SER A 158 4.53 8.23 5.37
C SER A 158 5.17 8.67 6.70
N PRO A 159 5.86 9.82 6.73
CA PRO A 159 6.56 10.31 7.92
C PRO A 159 5.61 11.03 8.92
N ASN A 160 4.44 10.45 9.18
CA ASN A 160 3.48 10.99 10.14
C ASN A 160 2.90 9.88 11.02
N LEU A 161 2.28 10.26 12.13
CA LEU A 161 1.54 9.35 13.02
C LEU A 161 0.02 9.42 12.78
N GLY A 162 -0.37 9.66 11.55
CA GLY A 162 -1.76 9.75 11.13
C GLY A 162 -2.54 8.43 11.29
N ALA A 163 -3.82 8.50 11.02
CA ALA A 163 -4.74 7.38 11.18
C ALA A 163 -4.39 6.21 10.26
N LEU A 164 -3.87 6.49 9.06
CA LEU A 164 -3.42 5.49 8.10
C LEU A 164 -2.28 4.65 8.68
N ASN A 165 -1.21 5.29 9.14
CA ASN A 165 -0.05 4.60 9.70
C ASN A 165 -0.43 3.81 10.95
N ARG A 166 -1.24 4.39 11.85
CA ARG A 166 -1.74 3.69 13.06
C ARG A 166 -2.59 2.46 12.75
N SER A 167 -3.29 2.44 11.62
CA SER A 167 -4.12 1.29 11.23
C SER A 167 -3.32 0.11 10.68
N VAL A 168 -2.02 0.31 10.40
CA VAL A 168 -1.10 -0.72 9.87
C VAL A 168 -0.14 -1.22 10.95
N MET A 169 0.26 -0.36 11.88
CA MET A 169 1.12 -0.70 13.02
C MET A 169 0.35 -1.43 14.12
#